data_a20bd5d9c909a190eabef3e2bd91ebdf
#
_entry.id   a20bd5d9c909a190eabef3e2bd91ebdf
#
_cell.length_a   1.000
_cell.length_b   1.000
_cell.length_c   1.000
_cell.angle_alpha   90.00
_cell.angle_beta   90.00
_cell.angle_gamma   90.00
#
_symmetry.space_group_name_H-M   'P 1'
#
loop_
_entity.id
_entity.type
_entity.pdbx_description
1 polymer ?
#
loop_
_entity_poly.entity_id
_entity_poly.type
_entity_poly.pdbx_seq_one_letter_code
_entity_poly.pdbx_strand_id
1 'polypeptide(L)'
;MEIKRRRTHRKTGKAETKTVYAITSLTPEQADPAQLAELIQNHWSVEALHHIRDVTYGEDASRIRTGTAPRAMATLRNLAIGLMRQAGWTNIAAAADHYRSRPQHATAMLRITA
;
A
#
# COMPACT_ATOMS: atom_id res chain seq x y z
N MET A 1 10.17 20.55 -10.21
CA MET A 1 10.94 19.29 -10.39
C MET A 1 10.21 18.38 -11.37
N GLU A 2 10.92 17.91 -12.34
CA GLU A 2 10.40 16.95 -13.31
C GLU A 2 10.77 15.53 -12.92
N ILE A 3 9.79 14.64 -12.94
CA ILE A 3 9.96 13.23 -12.56
C ILE A 3 9.49 12.36 -13.71
N LYS A 4 10.35 11.47 -14.18
CA LYS A 4 10.00 10.48 -15.20
C LYS A 4 9.69 9.14 -14.53
N ARG A 5 8.43 8.75 -14.56
CA ARG A 5 7.93 7.48 -14.03
C ARG A 5 7.86 6.45 -15.15
N ARG A 6 8.66 5.41 -15.07
CA ARG A 6 8.62 4.29 -16.02
C ARG A 6 7.77 3.16 -15.44
N ARG A 7 6.80 2.70 -16.21
CA ARG A 7 5.96 1.56 -15.87
C ARG A 7 6.12 0.47 -16.93
N THR A 8 6.45 -0.74 -16.52
CA THR A 8 6.56 -1.88 -17.43
C THR A 8 5.41 -2.85 -17.19
N HIS A 9 4.68 -3.17 -18.24
CA HIS A 9 3.60 -4.15 -18.17
C HIS A 9 4.18 -5.56 -18.08
N ARG A 10 3.89 -6.29 -17.01
CA ARG A 10 4.43 -7.64 -16.78
C ARG A 10 4.05 -8.66 -17.86
N LYS A 11 2.83 -8.54 -18.43
CA LYS A 11 2.32 -9.48 -19.45
C LYS A 11 2.81 -9.19 -20.86
N THR A 12 3.00 -7.94 -21.22
CA THR A 12 3.33 -7.52 -22.59
C THR A 12 4.76 -7.04 -22.74
N GLY A 13 5.50 -6.82 -21.66
CA GLY A 13 6.84 -6.24 -21.66
C GLY A 13 6.89 -4.77 -22.11
N LYS A 14 5.73 -4.17 -22.41
CA LYS A 14 5.63 -2.80 -22.90
C LYS A 14 5.96 -1.81 -21.78
N ALA A 15 6.92 -0.92 -22.04
CA ALA A 15 7.30 0.13 -21.12
C ALA A 15 6.60 1.44 -21.51
N GLU A 16 5.97 2.08 -20.53
CA GLU A 16 5.36 3.39 -20.65
C GLU A 16 6.08 4.36 -19.72
N THR A 17 6.46 5.53 -20.24
CA THR A 17 7.07 6.59 -19.44
C THR A 17 6.10 7.74 -19.31
N LYS A 18 5.78 8.11 -18.09
CA LYS A 18 4.94 9.26 -17.76
C LYS A 18 5.78 10.31 -17.06
N THR A 19 5.70 11.54 -17.53
CA THR A 19 6.32 12.69 -16.87
C THR A 19 5.34 13.26 -15.84
N VAL A 20 5.82 13.45 -14.63
CA VAL A 20 5.07 14.05 -13.52
C VAL A 20 5.88 15.22 -12.96
N TYR A 21 5.23 16.29 -12.62
CA TYR A 21 5.85 17.46 -12.00
C TYR A 21 5.52 17.51 -10.51
N ALA A 22 6.52 17.82 -9.70
CA ALA A 22 6.35 18.02 -8.28
C ALA A 22 7.02 19.30 -7.81
N ILE A 23 6.50 19.88 -6.73
CA ILE A 23 7.04 21.05 -6.07
C ILE A 23 7.63 20.62 -4.73
N THR A 24 8.82 21.12 -4.43
CA THR A 24 9.47 20.87 -3.15
C THR A 24 10.01 22.18 -2.56
N SER A 25 9.96 22.29 -1.24
CA SER A 25 10.62 23.38 -0.50
C SER A 25 12.09 23.07 -0.19
N LEU A 26 12.56 21.87 -0.48
CA LEU A 26 13.95 21.48 -0.27
C LEU A 26 14.86 22.12 -1.30
N THR A 27 15.97 22.66 -0.86
CA THR A 27 17.00 23.23 -1.75
C THR A 27 17.92 22.11 -2.28
N PRO A 28 18.68 22.33 -3.38
CA PRO A 28 19.65 21.36 -3.88
C PRO A 28 20.70 20.93 -2.87
N GLU A 29 21.03 21.81 -1.91
CA GLU A 29 21.98 21.53 -0.83
C GLU A 29 21.38 20.63 0.25
N GLN A 30 20.06 20.68 0.45
CA GLN A 30 19.34 19.90 1.45
C GLN A 30 19.01 18.47 0.98
N ALA A 31 18.78 18.30 -0.32
CA ALA A 31 18.45 17.01 -0.89
C ALA A 31 18.95 16.91 -2.33
N ASP A 32 19.69 15.84 -2.63
CA ASP A 32 20.09 15.52 -3.98
C ASP A 32 18.94 14.84 -4.78
N PRO A 33 19.09 14.67 -6.12
CA PRO A 33 18.05 14.04 -6.94
C PRO A 33 17.67 12.63 -6.49
N ALA A 34 18.61 11.83 -5.98
CA ALA A 34 18.35 10.47 -5.50
C ALA A 34 17.49 10.48 -4.22
N GLN A 35 17.78 11.38 -3.30
CA GLN A 35 16.97 11.57 -2.07
C GLN A 35 15.56 12.05 -2.39
N LEU A 36 15.40 12.97 -3.34
CA LEU A 36 14.09 13.43 -3.79
C LEU A 36 13.29 12.30 -4.44
N ALA A 37 13.92 11.46 -5.26
CA ALA A 37 13.27 10.30 -5.87
C ALA A 37 12.80 9.30 -4.81
N GLU A 38 13.59 9.04 -3.79
CA GLU A 38 13.23 8.17 -2.66
C GLU A 38 12.03 8.71 -1.87
N LEU A 39 12.02 9.99 -1.55
CA LEU A 39 10.90 10.65 -0.87
C LEU A 39 9.59 10.51 -1.66
N ILE A 40 9.65 10.67 -2.98
CA ILE A 40 8.48 10.54 -3.85
C ILE A 40 8.00 9.08 -3.92
N GLN A 41 8.89 8.11 -4.03
CA GLN A 41 8.53 6.70 -4.01
C GLN A 41 7.88 6.30 -2.68
N ASN A 42 8.40 6.78 -1.56
CA ASN A 42 7.82 6.55 -0.25
C ASN A 42 6.43 7.16 -0.13
N HIS A 43 6.22 8.36 -0.66
CA HIS A 43 4.90 9.00 -0.70
C HIS A 43 3.89 8.17 -1.50
N TRP A 44 4.26 7.69 -2.68
CA TRP A 44 3.40 6.83 -3.49
C TRP A 44 3.09 5.49 -2.81
N SER A 45 4.01 4.95 -2.04
CA SER A 45 3.77 3.75 -1.24
C SER A 45 2.73 3.97 -0.15
N VAL A 46 2.74 5.14 0.49
CA VAL A 46 1.73 5.54 1.48
C VAL A 46 0.37 5.73 0.81
N GLU A 47 0.32 6.37 -0.35
CA GLU A 47 -0.94 6.52 -1.11
C GLU A 47 -1.50 5.16 -1.53
N ALA A 48 -0.66 4.23 -1.96
CA ALA A 48 -1.09 2.87 -2.29
C ALA A 48 -1.69 2.14 -1.07
N LEU A 49 -1.11 2.33 0.11
CA LEU A 49 -1.65 1.79 1.35
C LEU A 49 -3.03 2.40 1.69
N HIS A 50 -3.17 3.72 1.56
CA HIS A 50 -4.45 4.40 1.77
C HIS A 50 -5.51 3.89 0.79
N HIS A 51 -5.16 3.70 -0.47
CA HIS A 51 -6.08 3.15 -1.48
C HIS A 51 -6.56 1.74 -1.10
N ILE A 52 -5.67 0.87 -0.61
CA ILE A 52 -6.05 -0.47 -0.13
C ILE A 52 -7.04 -0.37 1.03
N ARG A 53 -6.80 0.50 1.99
CA ARG A 53 -7.68 0.70 3.14
C ARG A 53 -9.05 1.22 2.72
N ASP A 54 -9.09 2.19 1.84
CA ASP A 54 -10.33 2.85 1.41
C ASP A 54 -11.14 1.98 0.45
N VAL A 55 -10.51 1.34 -0.52
CA VAL A 55 -11.19 0.58 -1.58
C VAL A 55 -11.39 -0.88 -1.18
N THR A 56 -10.34 -1.59 -0.79
CA THR A 56 -10.42 -3.01 -0.46
C THR A 56 -11.17 -3.26 0.84
N TYR A 57 -10.90 -2.48 1.86
CA TYR A 57 -11.50 -2.62 3.18
C TYR A 57 -12.66 -1.68 3.46
N GLY A 58 -12.91 -0.68 2.61
CA GLY A 58 -14.00 0.27 2.76
C GLY A 58 -13.95 1.05 4.09
N GLU A 59 -12.75 1.46 4.51
CA GLU A 59 -12.55 2.11 5.82
C GLU A 59 -13.40 3.37 5.98
N ASP A 60 -13.49 4.20 4.93
CA ASP A 60 -14.30 5.43 4.96
C ASP A 60 -15.81 5.16 5.06
N ALA A 61 -16.26 4.01 4.58
CA ALA A 61 -17.64 3.56 4.68
C ALA A 61 -17.96 2.86 6.01
N SER A 62 -16.96 2.63 6.85
CA SER A 62 -17.13 1.98 8.14
C SER A 62 -17.99 2.83 9.10
N ARG A 63 -18.96 2.19 9.75
CA ARG A 63 -19.81 2.81 10.75
C ARG A 63 -19.24 2.75 12.18
N ILE A 64 -18.08 2.16 12.36
CA ILE A 64 -17.39 2.05 13.64
C ILE A 64 -16.72 3.39 13.93
N ARG A 65 -17.35 4.22 14.78
CA ARG A 65 -16.93 5.60 15.03
C ARG A 65 -16.83 5.98 16.51
N THR A 66 -17.07 5.03 17.42
CA THR A 66 -17.16 5.30 18.85
C THR A 66 -15.89 4.92 19.59
N GLY A 67 -15.39 5.82 20.43
CA GLY A 67 -14.24 5.57 21.31
C GLY A 67 -12.95 5.23 20.57
N THR A 68 -12.25 4.20 21.03
CA THR A 68 -10.99 3.71 20.44
C THR A 68 -11.19 2.68 19.33
N ALA A 69 -12.44 2.28 19.05
CA ALA A 69 -12.74 1.24 18.06
C ALA A 69 -12.24 1.57 16.65
N PRO A 70 -12.35 2.80 16.12
CA PRO A 70 -11.78 3.13 14.80
C PRO A 70 -10.28 2.91 14.73
N ARG A 71 -9.54 3.27 15.77
CA ARG A 71 -8.08 3.07 15.86
C ARG A 71 -7.73 1.58 15.93
N ALA A 72 -8.45 0.82 16.72
CA ALA A 72 -8.26 -0.63 16.82
C ALA A 72 -8.51 -1.31 15.48
N MET A 73 -9.58 -0.94 14.76
CA MET A 73 -9.87 -1.47 13.43
C MET A 73 -8.81 -1.09 12.40
N ALA A 74 -8.29 0.13 12.42
CA ALA A 74 -7.20 0.56 11.56
C ALA A 74 -5.93 -0.26 11.82
N THR A 75 -5.61 -0.52 13.08
CA THR A 75 -4.48 -1.36 13.49
C THR A 75 -4.62 -2.79 12.98
N LEU A 76 -5.81 -3.38 13.11
CA LEU A 76 -6.10 -4.73 12.62
C LEU A 76 -5.99 -4.83 11.10
N ARG A 77 -6.47 -3.82 10.35
CA ARG A 77 -6.32 -3.77 8.89
C ARG A 77 -4.86 -3.66 8.48
N ASN A 78 -4.09 -2.84 9.13
CA ASN A 78 -2.65 -2.71 8.87
C ASN A 78 -1.91 -4.01 9.17
N LEU A 79 -2.25 -4.69 10.25
CA LEU A 79 -1.70 -6.02 10.58
C LEU A 79 -2.04 -7.03 9.50
N ALA A 80 -3.29 -7.10 9.07
CA ALA A 80 -3.73 -8.01 8.02
C ALA A 80 -2.97 -7.78 6.70
N ILE A 81 -2.83 -6.52 6.29
CA ILE A 81 -2.05 -6.14 5.10
C ILE A 81 -0.58 -6.58 5.25
N GLY A 82 0.02 -6.34 6.40
CA GLY A 82 1.39 -6.74 6.69
C GLY A 82 1.61 -8.24 6.61
N LEU A 83 0.70 -9.03 7.19
CA LEU A 83 0.74 -10.49 7.15
C LEU A 83 0.57 -11.03 5.72
N MET A 84 -0.33 -10.47 4.94
CA MET A 84 -0.54 -10.85 3.54
C MET A 84 0.71 -10.56 2.70
N ARG A 85 1.33 -9.41 2.88
CA ARG A 85 2.58 -9.05 2.19
C ARG A 85 3.74 -9.94 2.60
N GLN A 86 3.84 -10.28 3.89
CA GLN A 86 4.84 -11.21 4.40
C GLN A 86 4.65 -12.62 3.82
N ALA A 87 3.42 -13.03 3.56
CA ALA A 87 3.08 -14.28 2.88
C ALA A 87 3.34 -14.26 1.36
N GLY A 88 3.78 -13.13 0.80
CA GLY A 88 4.13 -13.00 -0.61
C GLY A 88 3.04 -12.38 -1.50
N TRP A 89 1.90 -11.95 -0.94
CA TRP A 89 0.85 -11.33 -1.71
C TRP A 89 1.23 -9.92 -2.18
N THR A 90 1.13 -9.67 -3.46
CA THR A 90 1.30 -8.34 -4.06
C THR A 90 -0.03 -7.62 -4.30
N ASN A 91 -1.10 -8.39 -4.57
CA ASN A 91 -2.45 -7.87 -4.74
C ASN A 91 -3.26 -8.18 -3.48
N ILE A 92 -3.50 -7.17 -2.65
CA ILE A 92 -4.20 -7.33 -1.36
C ILE A 92 -5.68 -7.61 -1.55
N ALA A 93 -6.34 -7.08 -2.59
CA ALA A 93 -7.73 -7.41 -2.89
C ALA A 93 -7.89 -8.90 -3.19
N ALA A 94 -7.01 -9.48 -4.01
CA ALA A 94 -6.99 -10.91 -4.29
C ALA A 94 -6.68 -11.74 -3.05
N ALA A 95 -5.77 -11.28 -2.19
CA ALA A 95 -5.46 -11.92 -0.91
C ALA A 95 -6.68 -11.94 0.01
N ALA A 96 -7.37 -10.82 0.16
CA ALA A 96 -8.58 -10.71 0.98
C ALA A 96 -9.67 -11.69 0.50
N ASP A 97 -9.90 -11.79 -0.80
CA ASP A 97 -10.84 -12.75 -1.37
C ASP A 97 -10.43 -14.20 -1.14
N HIS A 98 -9.13 -14.49 -1.28
CA HIS A 98 -8.58 -15.82 -0.99
C HIS A 98 -8.86 -16.25 0.45
N TYR A 99 -8.52 -15.41 1.43
CA TYR A 99 -8.71 -15.74 2.84
C TYR A 99 -10.18 -15.72 3.28
N ARG A 100 -11.00 -14.89 2.67
CA ARG A 100 -12.44 -14.87 2.91
C ARG A 100 -13.09 -16.18 2.47
N SER A 101 -12.69 -16.72 1.33
CA SER A 101 -13.21 -18.00 0.80
C SER A 101 -12.57 -19.24 1.43
N ARG A 102 -11.42 -19.08 2.07
CA ARG A 102 -10.66 -20.18 2.70
C ARG A 102 -10.21 -19.82 4.12
N PRO A 103 -11.15 -19.81 5.10
CA PRO A 103 -10.83 -19.41 6.48
C PRO A 103 -9.74 -20.24 7.13
N GLN A 104 -9.61 -21.51 6.76
CA GLN A 104 -8.57 -22.40 7.26
C GLN A 104 -7.16 -21.94 6.88
N HIS A 105 -6.99 -21.30 5.72
CA HIS A 105 -5.72 -20.72 5.30
C HIS A 105 -5.37 -19.47 6.13
N ALA A 106 -6.36 -18.66 6.49
CA ALA A 106 -6.17 -17.53 7.38
C ALA A 106 -5.75 -18.00 8.78
N THR A 107 -6.39 -19.02 9.31
CA THR A 107 -6.03 -19.61 10.60
C THR A 107 -4.58 -20.15 10.58
N ALA A 108 -4.18 -20.82 9.52
CA ALA A 108 -2.82 -21.34 9.36
C ALA A 108 -1.80 -20.20 9.32
N MET A 109 -2.10 -19.11 8.62
CA MET A 109 -1.24 -17.91 8.57
C MET A 109 -1.04 -17.30 9.97
N LEU A 110 -2.09 -17.18 10.76
CA LEU A 110 -2.01 -16.67 12.13
C LEU A 110 -1.22 -17.58 13.07
N ARG A 111 -1.28 -18.89 12.88
CA ARG A 111 -0.47 -19.84 13.67
C ARG A 111 1.03 -19.75 13.39
N ILE A 112 1.40 -19.39 12.18
CA ILE A 112 2.82 -19.18 11.82
C ILE A 112 3.40 -17.99 12.57
N THR A 113 2.58 -16.98 12.88
CA THR A 113 2.99 -15.76 13.58
C THR A 113 2.87 -15.84 15.09
N ALA A 114 2.20 -16.84 15.60
CA ALA A 114 2.11 -17.13 17.02
C ALA A 114 3.28 -17.99 17.47
#